data_95ac7f2fbc702d54ba60985a544f9d6a
#
_entry.id   95ac7f2fbc702d54ba60985a544f9d6a
#
_cell.length_a   1.000
_cell.length_b   1.000
_cell.length_c   1.000
_cell.angle_alpha   90.00
_cell.angle_beta   90.00
_cell.angle_gamma   90.00
#
_symmetry.space_group_name_H-M   'P 1'
#
loop_
_entity.id
_entity.type
_entity.pdbx_description
1 polymer ?
#
loop_
_entity_poly.entity_id
_entity_poly.type
_entity_poly.pdbx_seq_one_letter_code
_entity_poly.pdbx_strand_id
1 'polypeptide(L)'
;MAFGPVGIRCPDHASATGRTAAPRRTARRAKASLSRQGPFVTFALIGINVAVFLLELATGATINGQGGTIWRNGVLYGPVVADGEWWRLLTSAFLHYGPLHLGMNMLVLWFIGPALEDYLGHARYLLLYIVSGLAGAAGALIFHPNAFTVGASGAIWGLMGAALLLEARRIYVFGGQAMGLVVFNLIFTFLIPGISIGGHIGGLIGGAVAALAFSSLRRKPALATLSVAAVGVVSVALALSQV
;
A
#
# COMPACT_ATOMS: atom_id res chain seq x y z
N MET A 1 -39.70 38.11 -19.61
CA MET A 1 -39.64 36.69 -19.22
C MET A 1 -38.94 35.92 -20.31
N ALA A 2 -37.92 35.13 -19.97
CA ALA A 2 -37.21 34.31 -20.94
C ALA A 2 -37.51 32.82 -20.65
N PHE A 3 -37.79 32.06 -21.71
CA PHE A 3 -38.06 30.61 -21.60
C PHE A 3 -36.76 29.83 -21.57
N GLY A 4 -36.62 28.92 -20.66
CA GLY A 4 -35.52 27.96 -20.57
C GLY A 4 -36.03 26.51 -20.70
N PRO A 5 -35.14 25.52 -20.91
CA PRO A 5 -35.52 24.10 -21.12
C PRO A 5 -36.32 23.49 -19.97
N VAL A 6 -36.32 24.09 -18.80
CA VAL A 6 -36.99 23.60 -17.58
C VAL A 6 -37.95 24.58 -16.94
N GLY A 7 -38.48 25.55 -17.72
CA GLY A 7 -39.48 26.51 -17.27
C GLY A 7 -39.10 27.98 -17.43
N ILE A 8 -39.95 28.86 -16.85
CA ILE A 8 -39.81 30.32 -16.95
C ILE A 8 -38.80 30.81 -15.94
N ARG A 9 -37.83 31.62 -16.39
CA ARG A 9 -36.82 32.26 -15.52
C ARG A 9 -37.14 33.75 -15.35
N CYS A 10 -36.88 34.26 -14.15
CA CYS A 10 -36.91 35.68 -13.85
C CYS A 10 -35.86 36.43 -14.73
N PRO A 11 -36.17 37.65 -15.23
CA PRO A 11 -35.22 38.45 -16.05
C PRO A 11 -33.85 38.63 -15.39
N ASP A 12 -33.81 38.81 -14.07
CA ASP A 12 -32.57 39.02 -13.33
C ASP A 12 -31.67 37.77 -13.28
N HIS A 13 -32.23 36.58 -13.48
CA HIS A 13 -31.49 35.30 -13.55
C HIS A 13 -31.19 34.86 -15.01
N ALA A 14 -31.84 35.46 -15.99
CA ALA A 14 -31.60 35.17 -17.41
C ALA A 14 -30.26 35.76 -17.90
N SER A 15 -29.82 36.88 -17.33
CA SER A 15 -28.57 37.56 -17.67
C SER A 15 -27.31 36.92 -17.04
N ALA A 16 -27.47 36.05 -16.02
CA ALA A 16 -26.35 35.40 -15.34
C ALA A 16 -25.72 34.23 -16.14
N THR A 17 -26.27 33.86 -17.32
CA THR A 17 -25.73 32.75 -18.13
C THR A 17 -24.72 33.22 -19.20
N GLY A 18 -24.38 34.52 -19.23
CA GLY A 18 -23.43 35.09 -20.17
C GLY A 18 -22.01 35.25 -19.61
N ARG A 19 -21.08 34.52 -20.14
CA ARG A 19 -19.62 34.83 -20.25
C ARG A 19 -18.68 34.68 -19.07
N THR A 20 -19.09 34.56 -17.79
CA THR A 20 -18.13 34.48 -16.67
C THR A 20 -17.98 33.10 -16.01
N ALA A 21 -18.80 32.12 -16.39
CA ALA A 21 -18.75 30.78 -15.81
C ALA A 21 -17.74 29.83 -16.50
N ALA A 22 -17.26 30.19 -17.70
CA ALA A 22 -16.37 29.33 -18.49
C ALA A 22 -14.95 29.15 -17.88
N PRO A 23 -14.28 30.17 -17.34
CA PRO A 23 -12.92 30.02 -16.84
C PRO A 23 -12.81 29.14 -15.58
N ARG A 24 -13.82 29.18 -14.69
CA ARG A 24 -13.80 28.36 -13.46
C ARG A 24 -14.04 26.87 -13.71
N ARG A 25 -14.88 26.51 -14.69
CA ARG A 25 -15.13 25.13 -15.06
C ARG A 25 -13.96 24.51 -15.82
N THR A 26 -13.31 25.28 -16.70
CA THR A 26 -12.11 24.82 -17.43
C THR A 26 -10.91 24.70 -16.51
N ALA A 27 -10.68 25.65 -15.59
CA ALA A 27 -9.62 25.57 -14.60
C ALA A 27 -9.83 24.40 -13.63
N ARG A 28 -11.07 24.10 -13.22
CA ARG A 28 -11.39 22.95 -12.38
C ARG A 28 -11.26 21.62 -13.14
N ARG A 29 -11.62 21.57 -14.42
CA ARG A 29 -11.37 20.43 -15.31
C ARG A 29 -9.89 20.25 -15.63
N ALA A 30 -9.14 21.31 -15.88
CA ALA A 30 -7.70 21.26 -16.09
C ALA A 30 -6.97 20.81 -14.81
N LYS A 31 -7.36 21.31 -13.63
CA LYS A 31 -6.82 20.85 -12.34
C LYS A 31 -7.17 19.38 -12.03
N ALA A 32 -8.36 18.93 -12.43
CA ALA A 32 -8.76 17.52 -12.33
C ALA A 32 -8.07 16.63 -13.36
N SER A 33 -7.66 17.16 -14.53
CA SER A 33 -6.89 16.40 -15.53
C SER A 33 -5.40 16.35 -15.22
N LEU A 34 -4.85 17.37 -14.55
CA LEU A 34 -3.47 17.41 -14.06
C LEU A 34 -3.26 16.54 -12.81
N SER A 35 -4.34 16.15 -12.10
CA SER A 35 -4.26 15.25 -10.94
C SER A 35 -4.40 13.76 -11.29
N ARG A 36 -4.67 13.42 -12.54
CA ARG A 36 -4.62 12.03 -13.04
C ARG A 36 -3.22 11.68 -13.55
N GLN A 37 -2.24 11.80 -12.71
CA GLN A 37 -1.03 11.01 -12.86
C GLN A 37 -1.48 9.57 -12.59
N GLY A 38 -1.33 8.69 -13.60
CA GLY A 38 -1.71 7.29 -13.45
C GLY A 38 -1.03 6.64 -12.24
N PRO A 39 -1.34 5.40 -11.87
CA PRO A 39 -0.81 4.73 -10.67
C PRO A 39 0.66 4.32 -10.85
N PHE A 40 1.52 5.32 -11.01
CA PHE A 40 2.94 5.18 -11.32
C PHE A 40 3.70 4.38 -10.25
N VAL A 41 3.46 4.68 -8.97
CA VAL A 41 4.17 4.01 -7.86
C VAL A 41 3.76 2.55 -7.77
N THR A 42 2.47 2.25 -7.97
CA THR A 42 1.98 0.87 -8.00
C THR A 42 2.69 0.05 -9.07
N PHE A 43 2.77 0.57 -10.30
CA PHE A 43 3.44 -0.14 -11.40
C PHE A 43 4.96 -0.18 -11.22
N ALA A 44 5.57 0.85 -10.64
CA ALA A 44 6.98 0.83 -10.28
C ALA A 44 7.28 -0.26 -9.24
N LEU A 45 6.45 -0.38 -8.19
CA LEU A 45 6.59 -1.43 -7.19
C LEU A 45 6.43 -2.84 -7.79
N ILE A 46 5.44 -3.04 -8.68
CA ILE A 46 5.29 -4.30 -9.42
C ILE A 46 6.55 -4.60 -10.23
N GLY A 47 7.04 -3.62 -11.01
CA GLY A 47 8.24 -3.78 -11.82
C GLY A 47 9.48 -4.10 -10.99
N ILE A 48 9.67 -3.44 -9.84
CA ILE A 48 10.78 -3.70 -8.92
C ILE A 48 10.70 -5.14 -8.38
N ASN A 49 9.53 -5.59 -7.91
CA ASN A 49 9.38 -6.97 -7.40
C ASN A 49 9.66 -8.02 -8.47
N VAL A 50 9.18 -7.82 -9.69
CA VAL A 50 9.47 -8.71 -10.83
C VAL A 50 10.97 -8.69 -11.15
N ALA A 51 11.60 -7.51 -11.22
CA ALA A 51 13.03 -7.38 -11.50
C ALA A 51 13.89 -8.05 -10.43
N VAL A 52 13.56 -7.85 -9.15
CA VAL A 52 14.27 -8.51 -8.03
C VAL A 52 14.14 -10.03 -8.12
N PHE A 53 12.93 -10.55 -8.41
CA PHE A 53 12.75 -11.99 -8.59
C PHE A 53 13.57 -12.57 -9.73
N LEU A 54 13.65 -11.88 -10.88
CA LEU A 54 14.51 -12.29 -11.98
C LEU A 54 16.01 -12.26 -11.59
N LEU A 55 16.41 -11.28 -10.78
CA LEU A 55 17.77 -11.21 -10.23
C LEU A 55 18.04 -12.31 -9.20
N GLU A 56 17.06 -12.73 -8.39
CA GLU A 56 17.18 -13.90 -7.50
C GLU A 56 17.54 -15.15 -8.34
N LEU A 57 16.79 -15.42 -9.41
CA LEU A 57 17.05 -16.54 -10.32
C LEU A 57 18.43 -16.42 -10.98
N ALA A 58 18.78 -15.24 -11.49
CA ALA A 58 20.07 -14.99 -12.15
C ALA A 58 21.28 -15.15 -11.23
N THR A 59 21.09 -14.98 -9.89
CA THR A 59 22.13 -15.10 -8.87
C THR A 59 22.13 -16.45 -8.15
N GLY A 60 21.45 -17.45 -8.71
CA GLY A 60 21.49 -18.84 -8.28
C GLY A 60 20.39 -19.26 -7.31
N ALA A 61 19.30 -18.49 -7.21
CA ALA A 61 18.11 -18.99 -6.55
C ALA A 61 17.42 -20.09 -7.38
N THR A 62 16.79 -21.04 -6.71
CA THR A 62 15.91 -22.01 -7.37
C THR A 62 14.65 -21.36 -7.89
N ILE A 63 13.91 -22.03 -8.78
CA ILE A 63 12.61 -21.54 -9.27
C ILE A 63 11.60 -21.30 -8.12
N ASN A 64 11.80 -21.97 -6.99
CA ASN A 64 11.03 -21.74 -5.76
C ASN A 64 11.54 -20.54 -4.95
N GLY A 65 12.46 -19.73 -5.49
CA GLY A 65 12.93 -18.50 -4.90
C GLY A 65 13.87 -18.66 -3.71
N GLN A 66 14.41 -19.87 -3.48
CA GLN A 66 15.33 -20.14 -2.36
C GLN A 66 16.77 -20.26 -2.85
N GLY A 67 17.70 -19.80 -2.01
CA GLY A 67 19.13 -19.83 -2.32
C GLY A 67 19.59 -18.64 -3.17
N GLY A 68 20.79 -18.73 -3.70
CA GLY A 68 21.40 -17.60 -4.42
C GLY A 68 21.86 -16.46 -3.51
N THR A 69 22.62 -15.53 -4.07
CA THR A 69 23.25 -14.45 -3.30
C THR A 69 22.24 -13.43 -2.80
N ILE A 70 21.31 -13.00 -3.67
CA ILE A 70 20.32 -11.98 -3.32
C ILE A 70 19.39 -12.48 -2.22
N TRP A 71 18.89 -13.72 -2.34
CA TRP A 71 18.04 -14.32 -1.34
C TRP A 71 18.73 -14.42 0.02
N ARG A 72 19.95 -14.97 0.07
CA ARG A 72 20.72 -15.12 1.32
C ARG A 72 20.99 -13.81 2.03
N ASN A 73 21.21 -12.71 1.30
CA ASN A 73 21.50 -11.41 1.88
C ASN A 73 20.26 -10.54 2.13
N GLY A 74 19.11 -10.95 1.64
CA GLY A 74 17.88 -10.13 1.71
C GLY A 74 16.72 -10.73 2.51
N VAL A 75 16.70 -12.08 2.72
CA VAL A 75 15.62 -12.75 3.47
C VAL A 75 15.58 -12.29 4.91
N LEU A 76 14.38 -12.07 5.46
CA LEU A 76 14.19 -11.76 6.87
C LEU A 76 14.39 -13.03 7.70
N TYR A 77 15.34 -12.98 8.63
CA TYR A 77 15.65 -14.05 9.57
C TYR A 77 16.21 -13.41 10.85
N GLY A 78 15.56 -13.64 11.98
CA GLY A 78 15.86 -12.95 13.24
C GLY A 78 17.31 -13.03 13.68
N PRO A 79 17.96 -14.19 13.69
CA PRO A 79 19.36 -14.30 14.12
C PRO A 79 20.32 -13.37 13.37
N VAL A 80 20.20 -13.24 12.04
CA VAL A 80 21.09 -12.32 11.30
C VAL A 80 20.69 -10.86 11.44
N VAL A 81 19.42 -10.57 11.78
CA VAL A 81 18.99 -9.21 12.16
C VAL A 81 19.61 -8.84 13.51
N ALA A 82 19.69 -9.79 14.48
CA ALA A 82 20.40 -9.62 15.74
C ALA A 82 21.88 -9.30 15.56
N ASP A 83 22.52 -9.90 14.54
CA ASP A 83 23.91 -9.66 14.15
C ASP A 83 24.12 -8.30 13.43
N GLY A 84 23.05 -7.47 13.32
CA GLY A 84 23.09 -6.12 12.77
C GLY A 84 22.62 -5.98 11.32
N GLU A 85 22.11 -7.01 10.67
CA GLU A 85 21.62 -6.97 9.29
C GLU A 85 20.18 -6.43 9.21
N TRP A 86 19.93 -5.26 9.80
CA TRP A 86 18.61 -4.60 9.91
C TRP A 86 17.94 -4.28 8.56
N TRP A 87 18.71 -4.11 7.46
CA TRP A 87 18.15 -3.85 6.12
C TRP A 87 17.21 -4.95 5.66
N ARG A 88 17.29 -6.16 6.22
CA ARG A 88 16.41 -7.29 5.91
C ARG A 88 14.95 -7.05 6.26
N LEU A 89 14.67 -6.12 7.18
CA LEU A 89 13.32 -5.67 7.47
C LEU A 89 12.64 -5.04 6.24
N LEU A 90 13.43 -4.47 5.33
CA LEU A 90 12.94 -3.86 4.10
C LEU A 90 13.17 -4.76 2.87
N THR A 91 14.36 -5.34 2.73
CA THR A 91 14.71 -6.09 1.51
C THR A 91 13.88 -7.34 1.33
N SER A 92 13.50 -8.00 2.41
CA SER A 92 12.65 -9.19 2.39
C SER A 92 11.28 -8.95 1.73
N ALA A 93 10.78 -7.72 1.76
CA ALA A 93 9.50 -7.36 1.14
C ALA A 93 9.53 -7.40 -0.40
N PHE A 94 10.71 -7.56 -1.01
CA PHE A 94 10.89 -7.63 -2.46
C PHE A 94 11.29 -9.03 -2.95
N LEU A 95 11.62 -9.96 -2.06
CA LEU A 95 11.97 -11.34 -2.38
C LEU A 95 10.72 -12.22 -2.43
N HIS A 96 10.75 -13.33 -3.21
CA HIS A 96 9.56 -14.18 -3.34
C HIS A 96 9.89 -15.69 -3.39
N TYR A 97 9.05 -16.49 -2.75
CA TYR A 97 9.07 -17.96 -2.85
C TYR A 97 8.42 -18.39 -4.19
N GLY A 98 9.12 -18.18 -5.31
CA GLY A 98 8.70 -18.64 -6.62
C GLY A 98 7.63 -17.81 -7.31
N PRO A 99 7.33 -18.18 -8.58
CA PRO A 99 6.51 -17.38 -9.48
C PRO A 99 5.04 -17.28 -9.04
N LEU A 100 4.50 -18.31 -8.38
CA LEU A 100 3.12 -18.26 -7.89
C LEU A 100 2.96 -17.24 -6.77
N HIS A 101 3.90 -17.22 -5.80
CA HIS A 101 3.91 -16.26 -4.69
C HIS A 101 4.06 -14.83 -5.22
N LEU A 102 5.01 -14.61 -6.15
CA LEU A 102 5.16 -13.31 -6.83
C LEU A 102 3.88 -12.91 -7.55
N GLY A 103 3.34 -13.82 -8.39
CA GLY A 103 2.14 -13.54 -9.20
C GLY A 103 0.93 -13.15 -8.37
N MET A 104 0.67 -13.86 -7.27
CA MET A 104 -0.43 -13.54 -6.35
C MET A 104 -0.23 -12.18 -5.68
N ASN A 105 0.98 -11.87 -5.20
CA ASN A 105 1.29 -10.56 -4.63
C ASN A 105 1.08 -9.43 -5.67
N MET A 106 1.62 -9.59 -6.87
CA MET A 106 1.50 -8.58 -7.92
C MET A 106 0.06 -8.39 -8.39
N LEU A 107 -0.73 -9.47 -8.46
CA LEU A 107 -2.15 -9.41 -8.80
C LEU A 107 -2.94 -8.58 -7.75
N VAL A 108 -2.73 -8.86 -6.47
CA VAL A 108 -3.41 -8.10 -5.41
C VAL A 108 -2.92 -6.65 -5.39
N LEU A 109 -1.61 -6.41 -5.54
CA LEU A 109 -1.06 -5.05 -5.60
C LEU A 109 -1.61 -4.27 -6.81
N TRP A 110 -1.72 -4.90 -7.98
CA TRP A 110 -2.32 -4.32 -9.18
C TRP A 110 -3.80 -3.97 -8.97
N PHE A 111 -4.52 -4.80 -8.22
CA PHE A 111 -5.94 -4.59 -7.96
C PHE A 111 -6.19 -3.47 -6.93
N ILE A 112 -5.44 -3.45 -5.80
CA ILE A 112 -5.69 -2.52 -4.69
C ILE A 112 -4.89 -1.22 -4.79
N GLY A 113 -3.68 -1.28 -5.35
CA GLY A 113 -2.72 -0.16 -5.36
C GLY A 113 -3.25 1.09 -6.06
N PRO A 114 -3.75 0.98 -7.31
CA PRO A 114 -4.17 2.16 -8.08
C PRO A 114 -5.21 3.03 -7.37
N ALA A 115 -6.19 2.43 -6.71
CA ALA A 115 -7.25 3.16 -6.03
C ALA A 115 -6.74 3.90 -4.78
N LEU A 116 -5.85 3.27 -4.00
CA LEU A 116 -5.21 3.91 -2.85
C LEU A 116 -4.20 4.99 -3.27
N GLU A 117 -3.46 4.76 -4.34
CA GLU A 117 -2.52 5.73 -4.88
C GLU A 117 -3.24 6.98 -5.41
N ASP A 118 -4.37 6.81 -6.13
CA ASP A 118 -5.22 7.93 -6.58
C ASP A 118 -5.78 8.74 -5.39
N TYR A 119 -6.17 8.06 -4.32
CA TYR A 119 -6.71 8.71 -3.13
C TYR A 119 -5.66 9.45 -2.30
N LEU A 120 -4.48 8.84 -2.07
CA LEU A 120 -3.43 9.37 -1.18
C LEU A 120 -2.43 10.27 -1.91
N GLY A 121 -2.25 10.07 -3.23
CA GLY A 121 -1.15 10.57 -4.02
C GLY A 121 0.13 9.73 -3.84
N HIS A 122 1.03 9.80 -4.83
CA HIS A 122 2.22 8.94 -4.94
C HIS A 122 3.07 8.84 -3.67
N ALA A 123 3.46 9.97 -3.09
CA ALA A 123 4.39 9.99 -1.96
C ALA A 123 3.79 9.36 -0.68
N ARG A 124 2.52 9.64 -0.35
CA ARG A 124 1.86 9.07 0.82
C ARG A 124 1.53 7.60 0.61
N TYR A 125 1.18 7.21 -0.60
CA TYR A 125 0.97 5.82 -0.96
C TYR A 125 2.25 5.00 -0.81
N LEU A 126 3.39 5.50 -1.32
CA LEU A 126 4.69 4.85 -1.14
C LEU A 126 5.07 4.74 0.35
N LEU A 127 4.88 5.81 1.12
CA LEU A 127 5.14 5.80 2.55
C LEU A 127 4.25 4.78 3.27
N LEU A 128 2.95 4.72 2.94
CA LEU A 128 2.04 3.70 3.45
C LEU A 128 2.54 2.28 3.16
N TYR A 129 2.94 2.01 1.91
CA TYR A 129 3.46 0.71 1.49
C TYR A 129 4.69 0.29 2.30
N ILE A 130 5.69 1.19 2.40
CA ILE A 130 6.94 0.92 3.13
C ILE A 130 6.68 0.68 4.62
N VAL A 131 5.92 1.57 5.26
CA VAL A 131 5.61 1.46 6.70
C VAL A 131 4.81 0.20 7.00
N SER A 132 3.89 -0.18 6.13
CA SER A 132 3.13 -1.43 6.23
C SER A 132 4.05 -2.66 6.10
N GLY A 133 5.02 -2.62 5.18
CA GLY A 133 6.03 -3.67 5.04
C GLY A 133 6.90 -3.83 6.29
N LEU A 134 7.35 -2.71 6.87
CA LEU A 134 8.12 -2.71 8.12
C LEU A 134 7.30 -3.24 9.30
N ALA A 135 6.01 -2.87 9.39
CA ALA A 135 5.11 -3.42 10.39
C ALA A 135 4.85 -4.93 10.19
N GLY A 136 4.80 -5.36 8.93
CA GLY A 136 4.76 -6.78 8.58
C GLY A 136 6.02 -7.52 9.00
N ALA A 137 7.21 -6.96 8.75
CA ALA A 137 8.48 -7.54 9.19
C ALA A 137 8.54 -7.67 10.73
N ALA A 138 8.10 -6.63 11.45
CA ALA A 138 7.99 -6.68 12.91
C ALA A 138 7.04 -7.79 13.37
N GLY A 139 5.86 -7.88 12.78
CA GLY A 139 4.90 -8.95 13.10
C GLY A 139 5.45 -10.35 12.80
N ALA A 140 6.20 -10.52 11.71
CA ALA A 140 6.83 -11.79 11.39
C ALA A 140 7.86 -12.21 12.48
N LEU A 141 8.71 -11.29 12.93
CA LEU A 141 9.70 -11.55 13.99
C LEU A 141 9.06 -11.78 15.35
N ILE A 142 7.99 -11.05 15.70
CA ILE A 142 7.24 -11.26 16.94
C ILE A 142 6.69 -12.69 17.03
N PHE A 143 6.14 -13.21 15.92
CA PHE A 143 5.51 -14.54 15.93
C PHE A 143 6.50 -15.68 15.70
N HIS A 144 7.46 -15.50 14.80
CA HIS A 144 8.40 -16.56 14.38
C HIS A 144 9.77 -15.97 14.01
N PRO A 145 10.59 -15.52 14.99
CA PRO A 145 11.89 -14.89 14.71
C PRO A 145 12.86 -15.81 13.96
N ASN A 146 12.73 -17.12 14.15
CA ASN A 146 13.59 -18.13 13.54
C ASN A 146 13.06 -18.69 12.21
N ALA A 147 12.03 -18.08 11.62
CA ALA A 147 11.53 -18.46 10.31
C ALA A 147 12.03 -17.51 9.22
N PHE A 148 12.39 -18.07 8.07
CA PHE A 148 12.66 -17.25 6.89
C PHE A 148 11.35 -16.63 6.40
N THR A 149 11.34 -15.31 6.24
CA THR A 149 10.16 -14.56 5.75
C THR A 149 10.55 -13.69 4.56
N VAL A 150 9.76 -13.79 3.48
CA VAL A 150 9.90 -13.00 2.25
C VAL A 150 8.52 -12.68 1.68
N GLY A 151 8.44 -11.62 0.89
CA GLY A 151 7.26 -11.26 0.10
C GLY A 151 6.73 -9.88 0.38
N ALA A 152 6.14 -9.28 -0.67
CA ALA A 152 5.45 -8.01 -0.61
C ALA A 152 4.16 -8.07 0.24
N SER A 153 3.76 -9.26 0.66
CA SER A 153 2.44 -9.50 1.27
C SER A 153 2.20 -8.69 2.55
N GLY A 154 3.21 -8.48 3.40
CA GLY A 154 3.07 -7.62 4.59
C GLY A 154 2.65 -6.19 4.23
N ALA A 155 3.30 -5.60 3.22
CA ALA A 155 2.92 -4.28 2.71
C ALA A 155 1.53 -4.29 2.07
N ILE A 156 1.19 -5.31 1.28
CA ILE A 156 -0.12 -5.48 0.63
C ILE A 156 -1.23 -5.64 1.67
N TRP A 157 -1.00 -6.41 2.74
CA TRP A 157 -1.94 -6.50 3.85
C TRP A 157 -2.14 -5.15 4.53
N GLY A 158 -1.09 -4.33 4.61
CA GLY A 158 -1.23 -2.96 5.08
C GLY A 158 -2.07 -2.09 4.16
N LEU A 159 -1.95 -2.23 2.85
CA LEU A 159 -2.85 -1.54 1.91
C LEU A 159 -4.32 -1.99 2.12
N MET A 160 -4.56 -3.28 2.36
CA MET A 160 -5.90 -3.78 2.69
C MET A 160 -6.41 -3.23 4.03
N GLY A 161 -5.54 -3.17 5.06
CA GLY A 161 -5.86 -2.55 6.34
C GLY A 161 -6.20 -1.06 6.23
N ALA A 162 -5.46 -0.34 5.38
CA ALA A 162 -5.75 1.06 5.08
C ALA A 162 -7.10 1.22 4.37
N ALA A 163 -7.39 0.40 3.37
CA ALA A 163 -8.67 0.42 2.67
C ALA A 163 -9.85 0.12 3.62
N LEU A 164 -9.71 -0.90 4.46
CA LEU A 164 -10.72 -1.28 5.44
C LEU A 164 -11.01 -0.15 6.43
N LEU A 165 -9.97 0.50 6.97
CA LEU A 165 -10.13 1.64 7.87
C LEU A 165 -10.80 2.83 7.18
N LEU A 166 -10.39 3.14 5.95
CA LEU A 166 -10.99 4.24 5.18
C LEU A 166 -12.47 3.98 4.93
N GLU A 167 -12.85 2.77 4.56
CA GLU A 167 -14.26 2.40 4.35
C GLU A 167 -15.07 2.44 5.65
N ALA A 168 -14.50 1.99 6.78
CA ALA A 168 -15.13 2.13 8.10
C ALA A 168 -15.36 3.62 8.46
N ARG A 169 -14.55 4.52 7.93
CA ARG A 169 -14.72 5.99 8.04
C ARG A 169 -15.57 6.59 6.93
N ARG A 170 -16.28 5.77 6.17
CA ARG A 170 -17.15 6.15 5.04
C ARG A 170 -16.39 6.81 3.88
N ILE A 171 -15.13 6.46 3.70
CA ILE A 171 -14.28 6.85 2.57
C ILE A 171 -14.13 5.61 1.68
N TYR A 172 -15.05 5.45 0.76
CA TYR A 172 -15.20 4.22 -0.04
C TYR A 172 -14.23 4.19 -1.23
N VAL A 173 -12.96 3.90 -0.95
CA VAL A 173 -11.91 3.79 -1.97
C VAL A 173 -12.18 2.59 -2.89
N PHE A 174 -12.78 1.52 -2.37
CA PHE A 174 -13.12 0.28 -3.08
C PHE A 174 -14.64 0.03 -3.17
N GLY A 175 -15.47 1.05 -3.06
CA GLY A 175 -16.91 0.89 -3.17
C GLY A 175 -17.55 -0.02 -2.11
N GLY A 176 -16.90 -0.18 -0.95
CA GLY A 176 -17.39 -1.04 0.14
C GLY A 176 -16.89 -2.49 0.08
N GLN A 177 -15.92 -2.80 -0.78
CA GLN A 177 -15.44 -4.18 -0.99
C GLN A 177 -14.17 -4.53 -0.20
N ALA A 178 -13.60 -3.60 0.60
CA ALA A 178 -12.35 -3.82 1.32
C ALA A 178 -12.44 -5.02 2.29
N MET A 179 -13.55 -5.21 2.98
CA MET A 179 -13.75 -6.36 3.87
C MET A 179 -13.74 -7.69 3.09
N GLY A 180 -14.41 -7.75 1.95
CA GLY A 180 -14.42 -8.96 1.10
C GLY A 180 -13.02 -9.33 0.62
N LEU A 181 -12.21 -8.33 0.26
CA LEU A 181 -10.82 -8.54 -0.15
C LEU A 181 -9.95 -9.07 1.01
N VAL A 182 -10.11 -8.51 2.22
CA VAL A 182 -9.42 -9.01 3.43
C VAL A 182 -9.79 -10.45 3.71
N VAL A 183 -11.10 -10.78 3.74
CA VAL A 183 -11.57 -12.14 4.01
C VAL A 183 -11.07 -13.12 2.95
N PHE A 184 -11.14 -12.75 1.67
CA PHE A 184 -10.62 -13.58 0.58
C PHE A 184 -9.13 -13.89 0.75
N ASN A 185 -8.28 -12.88 1.03
CA ASN A 185 -6.85 -13.11 1.25
C ASN A 185 -6.56 -13.85 2.56
N LEU A 186 -7.41 -13.70 3.58
CA LEU A 186 -7.29 -14.43 4.85
C LEU A 186 -7.46 -15.94 4.64
N ILE A 187 -8.39 -16.35 3.77
CA ILE A 187 -8.59 -17.76 3.41
C ILE A 187 -7.28 -18.35 2.86
N PHE A 188 -6.61 -17.66 1.92
CA PHE A 188 -5.33 -18.13 1.38
C PHE A 188 -4.22 -18.16 2.44
N THR A 189 -4.20 -17.21 3.38
CA THR A 189 -3.24 -17.18 4.48
C THR A 189 -3.28 -18.46 5.33
N PHE A 190 -4.47 -19.02 5.56
CA PHE A 190 -4.62 -20.24 6.34
C PHE A 190 -4.55 -21.53 5.50
N LEU A 191 -4.89 -21.46 4.22
CA LEU A 191 -4.87 -22.65 3.34
C LEU A 191 -3.47 -23.00 2.83
N ILE A 192 -2.58 -22.01 2.70
CA ILE A 192 -1.25 -22.21 2.14
C ILE A 192 -0.22 -22.30 3.27
N PRO A 193 0.42 -23.48 3.47
CA PRO A 193 1.47 -23.64 4.48
C PRO A 193 2.66 -22.71 4.23
N GLY A 194 3.28 -22.23 5.30
CA GLY A 194 4.48 -21.39 5.23
C GLY A 194 4.21 -19.90 5.03
N ILE A 195 2.95 -19.46 4.97
CA ILE A 195 2.62 -18.06 4.96
C ILE A 195 2.79 -17.45 6.36
N SER A 196 3.48 -16.32 6.46
CA SER A 196 3.71 -15.60 7.72
C SER A 196 2.44 -14.91 8.20
N ILE A 197 1.69 -15.56 9.09
CA ILE A 197 0.48 -14.96 9.71
C ILE A 197 0.85 -13.66 10.46
N GLY A 198 1.96 -13.68 11.22
CA GLY A 198 2.45 -12.49 11.92
C GLY A 198 2.77 -11.34 10.97
N GLY A 199 3.39 -11.65 9.83
CA GLY A 199 3.67 -10.66 8.79
C GLY A 199 2.41 -10.01 8.20
N HIS A 200 1.37 -10.79 7.97
CA HIS A 200 0.08 -10.30 7.48
C HIS A 200 -0.65 -9.45 8.52
N ILE A 201 -0.74 -9.91 9.77
CA ILE A 201 -1.39 -9.16 10.87
C ILE A 201 -0.64 -7.86 11.15
N GLY A 202 0.69 -7.92 11.26
CA GLY A 202 1.52 -6.73 11.47
C GLY A 202 1.33 -5.69 10.37
N GLY A 203 1.36 -6.12 9.12
CA GLY A 203 1.09 -5.27 7.97
C GLY A 203 -0.30 -4.63 8.02
N LEU A 204 -1.35 -5.43 8.22
CA LEU A 204 -2.75 -4.97 8.32
C LEU A 204 -2.91 -3.87 9.37
N ILE A 205 -2.37 -4.10 10.57
CA ILE A 205 -2.43 -3.12 11.68
C ILE A 205 -1.65 -1.86 11.31
N GLY A 206 -0.40 -2.00 10.86
CA GLY A 206 0.46 -0.87 10.49
C GLY A 206 -0.18 0.02 9.43
N GLY A 207 -0.75 -0.59 8.40
CA GLY A 207 -1.46 0.13 7.33
C GLY A 207 -2.74 0.81 7.81
N ALA A 208 -3.52 0.16 8.67
CA ALA A 208 -4.72 0.76 9.27
C ALA A 208 -4.35 1.99 10.13
N VAL A 209 -3.31 1.89 10.97
CA VAL A 209 -2.82 3.02 11.80
C VAL A 209 -2.31 4.16 10.92
N ALA A 210 -1.56 3.86 9.86
CA ALA A 210 -1.10 4.87 8.91
C ALA A 210 -2.27 5.58 8.20
N ALA A 211 -3.29 4.84 7.77
CA ALA A 211 -4.49 5.41 7.17
C ALA A 211 -5.32 6.24 8.17
N LEU A 212 -5.33 5.83 9.44
CA LEU A 212 -5.94 6.62 10.52
C LEU A 212 -5.25 7.98 10.65
N ALA A 213 -3.91 8.02 10.67
CA ALA A 213 -3.15 9.26 10.72
C ALA A 213 -3.44 10.15 9.50
N PHE A 214 -3.37 9.60 8.28
CA PHE A 214 -3.66 10.36 7.06
C PHE A 214 -5.09 10.90 7.00
N SER A 215 -6.08 10.12 7.43
CA SER A 215 -7.49 10.53 7.38
C SER A 215 -7.87 11.50 8.49
N SER A 216 -7.29 11.37 9.69
CA SER A 216 -7.57 12.24 10.85
C SER A 216 -6.84 13.58 10.75
N LEU A 217 -5.63 13.60 10.22
CA LEU A 217 -4.77 14.78 10.12
C LEU A 217 -4.78 15.43 8.72
N ARG A 218 -5.86 15.27 7.96
CA ARG A 218 -5.99 15.78 6.58
C ARG A 218 -5.69 17.27 6.44
N ARG A 219 -5.99 18.08 7.48
CA ARG A 219 -5.74 19.53 7.52
C ARG A 219 -4.30 19.89 7.91
N LYS A 220 -3.51 18.92 8.39
CA LYS A 220 -2.13 19.06 8.85
C LYS A 220 -1.23 18.06 8.12
N PRO A 221 -0.96 18.25 6.82
CA PRO A 221 -0.32 17.23 5.99
C PRO A 221 1.08 16.83 6.45
N ALA A 222 1.90 17.75 6.93
CA ALA A 222 3.22 17.45 7.46
C ALA A 222 3.12 16.58 8.72
N LEU A 223 2.20 16.89 9.64
CA LEU A 223 1.99 16.11 10.86
C LEU A 223 1.50 14.69 10.52
N ALA A 224 0.59 14.56 9.55
CA ALA A 224 0.14 13.25 9.09
C ALA A 224 1.30 12.39 8.57
N THR A 225 2.17 12.97 7.74
CA THR A 225 3.34 12.27 7.18
C THR A 225 4.33 11.88 8.29
N LEU A 226 4.62 12.79 9.23
CA LEU A 226 5.48 12.50 10.38
C LEU A 226 4.89 11.40 11.28
N SER A 227 3.58 11.43 11.54
CA SER A 227 2.91 10.38 12.33
C SER A 227 3.03 9.01 11.65
N VAL A 228 2.88 8.94 10.32
CA VAL A 228 3.05 7.68 9.59
C VAL A 228 4.51 7.23 9.59
N ALA A 229 5.47 8.14 9.42
CA ALA A 229 6.89 7.81 9.55
C ALA A 229 7.23 7.27 10.95
N ALA A 230 6.64 7.85 12.00
CA ALA A 230 6.80 7.37 13.38
C ALA A 230 6.29 5.92 13.55
N VAL A 231 5.19 5.53 12.87
CA VAL A 231 4.75 4.11 12.86
C VAL A 231 5.84 3.22 12.28
N GLY A 232 6.52 3.63 11.22
CA GLY A 232 7.66 2.90 10.64
C GLY A 232 8.81 2.76 11.63
N VAL A 233 9.19 3.83 12.30
CA VAL A 233 10.26 3.81 13.33
C VAL A 233 9.89 2.88 14.48
N VAL A 234 8.66 2.95 14.98
CA VAL A 234 8.17 2.05 16.04
C VAL A 234 8.19 0.60 15.56
N SER A 235 7.79 0.33 14.31
CA SER A 235 7.83 -1.01 13.74
C SER A 235 9.25 -1.56 13.68
N VAL A 236 10.24 -0.75 13.26
CA VAL A 236 11.66 -1.15 13.28
C VAL A 236 12.13 -1.42 14.71
N ALA A 237 11.84 -0.52 15.66
CA ALA A 237 12.21 -0.71 17.06
C ALA A 237 11.60 -1.99 17.66
N LEU A 238 10.32 -2.26 17.37
CA LEU A 238 9.66 -3.50 17.77
C LEU A 238 10.32 -4.74 17.13
N ALA A 239 10.65 -4.68 15.85
CA ALA A 239 11.32 -5.77 15.16
C ALA A 239 12.68 -6.09 15.80
N LEU A 240 13.49 -5.06 16.05
CA LEU A 240 14.82 -5.19 16.66
C LEU A 240 14.77 -5.65 18.13
N SER A 241 13.68 -5.40 18.85
CA SER A 241 13.49 -5.89 20.21
C SER A 241 13.14 -7.37 20.32
N GLN A 242 12.87 -8.04 19.20
CA GLN A 242 12.52 -9.49 19.18
C GLN A 242 13.71 -10.40 18.87
N VAL A 243 14.87 -9.83 18.63
CA VAL A 243 16.07 -10.54 18.16
C VAL A 243 17.30 -10.21 18.98
#